data_70972aaca9f8e31d013d27da69ba3e29
#
_entry.id   70972aaca9f8e31d013d27da69ba3e29
#
_cell.length_a   1.000
_cell.length_b   1.000
_cell.length_c   1.000
_cell.angle_alpha   90.00
_cell.angle_beta   90.00
_cell.angle_gamma   90.00
#
_symmetry.space_group_name_H-M   'P 1'
#
loop_
_entity.id
_entity.type
_entity.pdbx_description
1 polymer ?
#
loop_
_entity_poly.entity_id
_entity_poly.type
_entity_poly.pdbx_seq_one_letter_code
_entity_poly.pdbx_strand_id
1 'polypeptide(L)'
;ARMFYEVILRRRNWANASFCCGAASIHRREAVMQAALRSYVWAVDEEVARFTKDIPDADTREALEEAMRPQVIMDTELTPYKFHVSEDIYTSIVLHGDTERRWKSVMHPRIESKMLSPQDLLTWMIQRFKYAAGSMDILLHDPIFSRKRFRLSLPQTLMYGTTFWSYLACLWNTVFLISPLIYLFTNIPPVSAYSQPFYLHFLPFFLASELAFMFGTWGLS
;
A
#
# COMPACT_ATOMS: atom_id res chain seq x y z
N ALA A 1 -1.59 -8.78 15.88
CA ALA A 1 -0.58 -7.70 15.86
C ALA A 1 0.85 -8.25 15.80
N ARG A 2 1.22 -9.23 16.62
CA ARG A 2 2.60 -9.79 16.66
C ARG A 2 3.10 -10.27 15.31
N MET A 3 2.32 -11.09 14.62
CA MET A 3 2.69 -11.61 13.30
C MET A 3 3.00 -10.50 12.30
N PHE A 4 2.23 -9.42 12.30
CA PHE A 4 2.46 -8.30 11.39
C PHE A 4 3.77 -7.56 11.69
N TYR A 5 4.01 -7.17 12.94
CA TYR A 5 5.18 -6.39 13.31
C TYR A 5 6.47 -7.23 13.41
N GLU A 6 6.40 -8.37 14.09
CA GLU A 6 7.59 -9.19 14.37
C GLU A 6 8.02 -10.03 13.17
N VAL A 7 7.08 -10.44 12.30
CA VAL A 7 7.37 -11.29 11.16
C VAL A 7 7.34 -10.49 9.86
N ILE A 8 6.17 -10.00 9.47
CA ILE A 8 5.95 -9.46 8.13
C ILE A 8 6.77 -8.17 7.95
N LEU A 9 6.59 -7.20 8.82
CA LEU A 9 7.21 -5.89 8.67
C LEU A 9 8.73 -5.96 8.84
N ARG A 10 9.21 -6.72 9.82
CA ARG A 10 10.64 -6.95 10.04
C ARG A 10 11.32 -7.64 8.85
N ARG A 11 10.64 -8.61 8.23
CA ARG A 11 11.16 -9.29 7.04
C ARG A 11 11.23 -8.39 5.81
N ARG A 12 10.54 -7.25 5.79
CA ARG A 12 10.61 -6.26 4.72
C ARG A 12 11.83 -5.36 4.77
N ASN A 13 12.60 -5.39 5.87
CA ASN A 13 13.81 -4.58 6.03
C ASN A 13 14.83 -4.82 4.90
N TRP A 14 15.03 -6.08 4.46
CA TRP A 14 16.00 -6.41 3.42
C TRP A 14 15.67 -5.75 2.08
N ALA A 15 14.39 -5.58 1.78
CA ALA A 15 13.92 -4.96 0.55
C ALA A 15 13.78 -3.43 0.67
N ASN A 16 14.07 -2.84 1.84
CA ASN A 16 13.75 -1.46 2.15
C ASN A 16 12.27 -1.14 1.87
N ALA A 17 11.38 -2.01 2.35
CA ALA A 17 9.93 -1.91 2.16
C ALA A 17 9.15 -1.99 3.49
N SER A 18 9.84 -1.82 4.61
CA SER A 18 9.24 -1.70 5.92
C SER A 18 8.66 -0.30 6.05
N PHE A 19 7.34 -0.18 6.05
CA PHE A 19 6.67 1.11 6.08
C PHE A 19 6.30 1.55 7.50
N CYS A 20 6.12 2.85 7.67
CA CYS A 20 5.60 3.45 8.89
C CYS A 20 4.20 2.91 9.19
N CYS A 21 3.90 2.70 10.47
CA CYS A 21 2.61 2.22 10.95
C CYS A 21 1.99 3.21 11.97
N GLY A 22 2.19 4.50 11.79
CA GLY A 22 1.66 5.56 12.61
C GLY A 22 2.50 5.81 13.87
N ALA A 23 1.84 5.79 15.02
CA ALA A 23 2.50 6.00 16.31
C ALA A 23 3.68 5.04 16.51
N ALA A 24 4.70 5.45 17.21
CA ALA A 24 5.96 4.73 17.43
C ALA A 24 6.90 4.66 16.21
N SER A 25 6.75 5.58 15.27
CA SER A 25 7.69 5.77 14.18
C SER A 25 8.60 6.97 14.47
N ILE A 26 9.88 6.82 14.19
CA ILE A 26 10.86 7.89 14.28
C ILE A 26 11.32 8.24 12.87
N HIS A 27 11.11 9.47 12.47
CA HIS A 27 11.47 9.95 11.16
C HIS A 27 12.65 10.91 11.20
N ARG A 28 13.58 10.75 10.27
CA ARG A 28 14.60 11.76 10.06
C ARG A 28 13.93 13.00 9.47
N ARG A 29 14.08 14.14 10.14
CA ARG A 29 13.46 15.43 9.75
C ARG A 29 13.69 15.77 8.27
N GLU A 30 14.93 15.64 7.81
CA GLU A 30 15.31 15.90 6.41
C GLU A 30 14.53 15.02 5.42
N ALA A 31 14.36 13.74 5.73
CA ALA A 31 13.63 12.80 4.88
C ALA A 31 12.15 13.20 4.74
N VAL A 32 11.51 13.53 5.87
CA VAL A 32 10.09 13.95 5.87
C VAL A 32 9.91 15.27 5.11
N MET A 33 10.79 16.25 5.31
CA MET A 33 10.71 17.52 4.61
C MET A 33 10.91 17.37 3.09
N GLN A 34 11.82 16.50 2.66
CA GLN A 34 11.99 16.21 1.24
C GLN A 34 10.77 15.48 0.64
N ALA A 35 10.19 14.52 1.37
CA ALA A 35 8.96 13.86 0.95
C ALA A 35 7.80 14.87 0.82
N ALA A 36 7.69 15.80 1.77
CA ALA A 36 6.71 16.88 1.76
C ALA A 36 6.86 17.78 0.52
N LEU A 37 8.06 18.26 0.26
CA LEU A 37 8.35 19.11 -0.91
C LEU A 37 8.05 18.39 -2.21
N ARG A 38 8.41 17.12 -2.31
CA ARG A 38 8.14 16.30 -3.50
C ARG A 38 6.64 16.10 -3.71
N SER A 39 5.91 15.78 -2.64
CA SER A 39 4.45 15.64 -2.70
C SER A 39 3.76 16.96 -3.05
N TYR A 40 4.28 18.07 -2.56
CA TYR A 40 3.80 19.40 -2.89
C TYR A 40 3.97 19.71 -4.38
N VAL A 41 5.16 19.49 -4.95
CA VAL A 41 5.40 19.67 -6.39
C VAL A 41 4.44 18.84 -7.22
N TRP A 42 4.23 17.57 -6.86
CA TRP A 42 3.27 16.72 -7.56
C TRP A 42 1.83 17.24 -7.46
N ALA A 43 1.43 17.76 -6.31
CA ALA A 43 0.08 18.34 -6.14
C ALA A 43 -0.10 19.59 -7.03
N VAL A 44 0.91 20.46 -7.09
CA VAL A 44 0.90 21.62 -7.99
C VAL A 44 0.81 21.18 -9.46
N ASP A 45 1.65 20.25 -9.88
CA ASP A 45 1.66 19.75 -11.28
C ASP A 45 0.31 19.11 -11.64
N GLU A 46 -0.28 18.34 -10.73
CA GLU A 46 -1.58 17.68 -10.94
C GLU A 46 -2.72 18.70 -11.05
N GLU A 47 -2.71 19.72 -10.20
CA GLU A 47 -3.73 20.76 -10.20
C GLU A 47 -3.63 21.62 -11.48
N VAL A 48 -2.42 22.02 -11.89
CA VAL A 48 -2.19 22.73 -13.15
C VAL A 48 -2.67 21.89 -14.34
N ALA A 49 -2.28 20.62 -14.39
CA ALA A 49 -2.70 19.70 -15.45
C ALA A 49 -4.23 19.48 -15.49
N ARG A 50 -4.90 19.53 -14.33
CA ARG A 50 -6.37 19.44 -14.26
C ARG A 50 -7.06 20.60 -14.94
N PHE A 51 -6.56 21.83 -14.79
CA PHE A 51 -7.12 23.03 -15.42
C PHE A 51 -6.87 23.08 -16.93
N THR A 52 -5.79 22.47 -17.40
CA THR A 52 -5.38 22.53 -18.80
C THR A 52 -5.77 21.28 -19.62
N LYS A 53 -6.41 20.31 -18.98
CA LYS A 53 -6.74 18.99 -19.56
C LYS A 53 -7.52 19.05 -20.87
N ASP A 54 -8.46 19.99 -20.97
CA ASP A 54 -9.40 20.08 -22.09
C ASP A 54 -8.89 20.96 -23.25
N ILE A 55 -7.63 21.45 -23.17
CA ILE A 55 -7.01 22.26 -24.20
C ILE A 55 -6.28 21.34 -25.20
N PRO A 56 -6.75 21.29 -26.47
CA PRO A 56 -6.19 20.37 -27.45
C PRO A 56 -4.83 20.86 -28.02
N ASP A 57 -4.60 22.17 -28.09
CA ASP A 57 -3.39 22.76 -28.60
C ASP A 57 -2.26 22.73 -27.56
N ALA A 58 -1.12 22.12 -27.93
CA ALA A 58 0.00 21.92 -27.02
C ALA A 58 0.67 23.21 -26.57
N ASP A 59 0.84 24.16 -27.53
CA ASP A 59 1.53 25.43 -27.24
C ASP A 59 0.68 26.33 -26.35
N THR A 60 -0.63 26.39 -26.62
CA THR A 60 -1.60 27.12 -25.77
C THR A 60 -1.69 26.49 -24.36
N ARG A 61 -1.63 25.18 -24.29
CA ARG A 61 -1.64 24.45 -23.00
C ARG A 61 -0.42 24.79 -22.16
N GLU A 62 0.79 24.72 -22.76
CA GLU A 62 2.04 25.02 -22.05
C GLU A 62 2.08 26.48 -21.57
N ALA A 63 1.67 27.42 -22.39
CA ALA A 63 1.60 28.84 -22.03
C ALA A 63 0.61 29.09 -20.87
N LEU A 64 -0.53 28.38 -20.87
CA LEU A 64 -1.52 28.50 -19.81
C LEU A 64 -1.02 27.83 -18.51
N GLU A 65 -0.37 26.66 -18.61
CA GLU A 65 0.25 25.99 -17.47
C GLU A 65 1.28 26.89 -16.79
N GLU A 66 2.14 27.54 -17.56
CA GLU A 66 3.12 28.48 -17.04
C GLU A 66 2.47 29.70 -16.39
N ALA A 67 1.42 30.26 -16.99
CA ALA A 67 0.69 31.40 -16.45
C ALA A 67 -0.08 31.09 -15.15
N MET A 68 -0.64 29.87 -15.03
CA MET A 68 -1.44 29.47 -13.86
C MET A 68 -0.60 28.96 -12.70
N ARG A 69 0.59 28.42 -12.97
CA ARG A 69 1.46 27.79 -11.96
C ARG A 69 1.71 28.66 -10.71
N PRO A 70 2.01 29.99 -10.83
CA PRO A 70 2.22 30.84 -9.67
C PRO A 70 1.00 30.90 -8.72
N GLN A 71 -0.21 30.98 -9.29
CA GLN A 71 -1.44 30.99 -8.50
C GLN A 71 -1.66 29.67 -7.80
N VAL A 72 -1.51 28.54 -8.51
CA VAL A 72 -1.65 27.20 -7.93
C VAL A 72 -0.62 26.96 -6.82
N ILE A 73 0.62 27.46 -6.98
CA ILE A 73 1.66 27.42 -5.92
C ILE A 73 1.20 28.17 -4.67
N MET A 74 0.58 29.34 -4.81
CA MET A 74 0.09 30.12 -3.68
C MET A 74 -1.11 29.48 -2.98
N ASP A 75 -1.96 28.80 -3.72
CA ASP A 75 -3.19 28.16 -3.21
C ASP A 75 -2.95 26.76 -2.64
N THR A 76 -1.83 26.12 -3.00
CA THR A 76 -1.49 24.76 -2.54
C THR A 76 -0.78 24.80 -1.19
N GLU A 77 -1.29 24.05 -0.22
CA GLU A 77 -0.70 23.99 1.13
C GLU A 77 0.48 23.00 1.18
N LEU A 78 1.61 23.46 1.71
CA LEU A 78 2.76 22.61 2.00
C LEU A 78 2.62 21.99 3.38
N THR A 79 2.30 20.70 3.43
CA THR A 79 2.19 19.93 4.66
C THR A 79 3.33 18.91 4.80
N PRO A 80 3.83 18.63 6.02
CA PRO A 80 4.88 17.62 6.25
C PRO A 80 4.47 16.21 5.82
N TYR A 81 3.19 15.91 5.89
CA TYR A 81 2.58 14.65 5.45
C TYR A 81 1.42 14.95 4.51
N LYS A 82 1.26 14.13 3.47
CA LYS A 82 0.06 14.25 2.62
C LYS A 82 -1.17 14.05 3.48
N PHE A 83 -2.16 14.94 3.34
CA PHE A 83 -3.45 14.74 3.97
C PHE A 83 -4.17 13.56 3.30
N HIS A 84 -3.99 12.39 3.90
CA HIS A 84 -4.50 11.13 3.37
C HIS A 84 -4.84 10.18 4.53
N VAL A 85 -5.85 9.35 4.37
CA VAL A 85 -6.26 8.38 5.42
C VAL A 85 -5.16 7.37 5.76
N SER A 86 -4.26 7.11 4.82
CA SER A 86 -3.09 6.23 4.97
C SER A 86 -1.79 6.99 4.72
N GLU A 87 -1.61 8.15 5.38
CA GLU A 87 -0.44 9.01 5.27
C GLU A 87 0.87 8.27 5.54
N ASP A 88 0.84 7.31 6.46
CA ASP A 88 1.98 6.49 6.85
C ASP A 88 2.56 5.67 5.69
N ILE A 89 1.68 4.92 5.01
CA ILE A 89 2.08 4.10 3.87
C ILE A 89 2.49 5.00 2.71
N TYR A 90 1.74 6.08 2.46
CA TYR A 90 2.02 7.01 1.39
C TYR A 90 3.39 7.68 1.56
N THR A 91 3.67 8.24 2.74
CA THR A 91 4.97 8.86 3.06
C THR A 91 6.10 7.85 2.90
N SER A 92 5.90 6.62 3.35
CA SER A 92 6.91 5.56 3.18
C SER A 92 7.18 5.23 1.72
N ILE A 93 6.15 5.20 0.87
CA ILE A 93 6.30 4.98 -0.57
C ILE A 93 7.09 6.13 -1.22
N VAL A 94 6.78 7.37 -0.87
CA VAL A 94 7.50 8.57 -1.36
C VAL A 94 8.98 8.51 -0.97
N LEU A 95 9.28 8.15 0.27
CA LEU A 95 10.66 8.02 0.77
C LEU A 95 11.42 6.89 0.09
N HIS A 96 10.80 5.72 -0.06
CA HIS A 96 11.42 4.56 -0.69
C HIS A 96 11.60 4.72 -2.22
N GLY A 97 10.73 5.51 -2.84
CA GLY A 97 10.83 5.86 -4.25
C GLY A 97 11.88 6.93 -4.57
N ASP A 98 12.55 7.49 -3.55
CA ASP A 98 13.62 8.44 -3.74
C ASP A 98 14.92 7.75 -4.18
N THR A 99 15.27 7.94 -5.46
CA THR A 99 16.48 7.37 -6.06
C THR A 99 17.74 8.18 -5.80
N GLU A 100 17.62 9.46 -5.43
CA GLU A 100 18.75 10.35 -5.18
C GLU A 100 19.36 10.11 -3.79
N ARG A 101 18.53 10.22 -2.77
CA ARG A 101 18.96 10.07 -1.37
C ARG A 101 18.92 8.63 -0.88
N ARG A 102 18.13 7.78 -1.54
CA ARG A 102 17.96 6.34 -1.20
C ARG A 102 17.64 6.14 0.27
N TRP A 103 16.63 6.86 0.76
CA TRP A 103 16.17 6.75 2.14
C TRP A 103 15.85 5.29 2.50
N LYS A 104 16.21 4.92 3.71
CA LYS A 104 15.95 3.57 4.23
C LYS A 104 15.07 3.66 5.46
N SER A 105 14.15 2.70 5.57
CA SER A 105 13.38 2.44 6.77
C SER A 105 13.70 1.07 7.34
N VAL A 106 13.67 0.96 8.65
CA VAL A 106 13.97 -0.29 9.35
C VAL A 106 12.97 -0.48 10.47
N MET A 107 12.33 -1.64 10.49
CA MET A 107 11.57 -2.07 11.66
C MET A 107 12.54 -2.57 12.73
N HIS A 108 12.54 -1.87 13.89
CA HIS A 108 13.39 -2.24 15.02
C HIS A 108 12.95 -3.57 15.64
N PRO A 109 13.86 -4.49 15.98
CA PRO A 109 13.51 -5.82 16.44
C PRO A 109 12.92 -5.86 17.86
N ARG A 110 13.18 -4.83 18.68
CA ARG A 110 12.66 -4.75 20.05
C ARG A 110 11.35 -4.00 20.09
N ILE A 111 10.50 -4.36 21.05
CA ILE A 111 9.24 -3.67 21.31
C ILE A 111 9.53 -2.44 22.15
N GLU A 112 9.52 -1.25 21.53
CA GLU A 112 9.81 0.02 22.18
C GLU A 112 8.53 0.76 22.64
N SER A 113 7.37 0.39 22.10
CA SER A 113 6.10 0.98 22.46
C SER A 113 4.96 -0.02 22.47
N LYS A 114 3.96 0.26 23.29
CA LYS A 114 2.71 -0.49 23.35
C LYS A 114 1.55 0.44 23.06
N MET A 115 0.65 0.04 22.19
CA MET A 115 -0.56 0.79 21.85
C MET A 115 -1.79 0.00 22.25
N LEU A 116 -2.84 0.72 22.65
CA LEU A 116 -4.14 0.12 22.89
C LEU A 116 -4.77 -0.28 21.55
N SER A 117 -5.24 -1.51 21.48
CA SER A 117 -6.09 -1.95 20.37
C SER A 117 -7.52 -1.47 20.57
N PRO A 118 -8.33 -1.35 19.51
CA PRO A 118 -9.76 -1.13 19.66
C PRO A 118 -10.38 -2.14 20.60
N GLN A 119 -11.18 -1.67 21.57
CA GLN A 119 -11.75 -2.52 22.61
C GLN A 119 -13.13 -3.10 22.24
N ASP A 120 -13.77 -2.53 21.24
CA ASP A 120 -15.07 -2.94 20.73
C ASP A 120 -15.01 -3.26 19.23
N LEU A 121 -15.96 -4.08 18.78
CA LEU A 121 -16.04 -4.55 17.41
C LEU A 121 -16.28 -3.40 16.41
N LEU A 122 -17.13 -2.43 16.76
CA LEU A 122 -17.46 -1.33 15.87
C LEU A 122 -16.24 -0.45 15.59
N THR A 123 -15.51 -0.05 16.63
CA THR A 123 -14.27 0.71 16.50
C THR A 123 -13.23 -0.04 15.69
N TRP A 124 -13.12 -1.36 15.90
CA TRP A 124 -12.24 -2.21 15.11
C TRP A 124 -12.64 -2.24 13.63
N MET A 125 -13.93 -2.39 13.32
CA MET A 125 -14.43 -2.37 11.94
C MET A 125 -14.18 -1.03 11.26
N ILE A 126 -14.46 0.09 11.93
CA ILE A 126 -14.20 1.44 11.41
C ILE A 126 -12.70 1.62 11.11
N GLN A 127 -11.83 1.19 12.01
CA GLN A 127 -10.39 1.25 11.79
C GLN A 127 -9.95 0.43 10.58
N ARG A 128 -10.46 -0.80 10.43
CA ARG A 128 -10.15 -1.66 9.28
C ARG A 128 -10.66 -1.09 7.97
N PHE A 129 -11.85 -0.52 7.99
CA PHE A 129 -12.41 0.18 6.84
C PHE A 129 -11.54 1.36 6.40
N LYS A 130 -11.10 2.20 7.35
CA LYS A 130 -10.19 3.32 7.06
C LYS A 130 -8.88 2.84 6.42
N TYR A 131 -8.26 1.80 6.95
CA TYR A 131 -7.03 1.25 6.38
C TYR A 131 -7.23 0.68 4.98
N ALA A 132 -8.33 -0.03 4.75
CA ALA A 132 -8.66 -0.56 3.44
C ALA A 132 -8.95 0.57 2.44
N ALA A 133 -9.78 1.54 2.81
CA ALA A 133 -10.13 2.69 1.97
C ALA A 133 -8.89 3.50 1.58
N GLY A 134 -8.04 3.86 2.55
CA GLY A 134 -6.82 4.60 2.27
C GLY A 134 -5.82 3.82 1.41
N SER A 135 -5.71 2.50 1.60
CA SER A 135 -4.85 1.67 0.77
C SER A 135 -5.38 1.55 -0.66
N MET A 136 -6.69 1.41 -0.83
CA MET A 136 -7.32 1.38 -2.17
C MET A 136 -7.22 2.73 -2.87
N ASP A 137 -7.36 3.82 -2.14
CA ASP A 137 -7.21 5.17 -2.68
C ASP A 137 -5.80 5.37 -3.27
N ILE A 138 -4.75 4.98 -2.55
CA ILE A 138 -3.38 5.00 -3.08
C ILE A 138 -3.25 4.13 -4.32
N LEU A 139 -3.83 2.94 -4.33
CA LEU A 139 -3.73 2.02 -5.46
C LEU A 139 -4.40 2.58 -6.73
N LEU A 140 -5.51 3.29 -6.58
CA LEU A 140 -6.32 3.81 -7.69
C LEU A 140 -5.78 5.14 -8.24
N HIS A 141 -5.40 6.06 -7.35
CA HIS A 141 -5.00 7.41 -7.74
C HIS A 141 -3.49 7.60 -7.87
N ASP A 142 -2.70 6.87 -7.08
CA ASP A 142 -1.24 6.93 -7.07
C ASP A 142 -0.62 5.54 -7.31
N PRO A 143 -0.83 4.92 -8.47
CA PRO A 143 -0.45 3.53 -8.70
C PRO A 143 1.05 3.30 -8.50
N ILE A 144 1.39 2.53 -7.46
CA ILE A 144 2.77 2.16 -7.10
C ILE A 144 3.50 1.39 -8.21
N PHE A 145 2.74 0.80 -9.12
CA PHE A 145 3.28 0.09 -10.29
C PHE A 145 3.71 1.06 -11.40
N SER A 146 3.28 2.33 -11.34
CA SER A 146 3.69 3.35 -12.28
C SER A 146 5.04 3.94 -11.87
N ARG A 147 6.09 3.67 -12.66
CA ARG A 147 7.42 4.24 -12.44
C ARG A 147 7.51 5.75 -12.72
N LYS A 148 6.44 6.38 -13.19
CA LYS A 148 6.41 7.82 -13.45
C LYS A 148 6.51 8.62 -12.16
N ARG A 149 5.78 8.23 -11.13
CA ARG A 149 5.69 8.94 -9.84
C ARG A 149 6.62 8.33 -8.78
N PHE A 150 6.61 7.00 -8.64
CA PHE A 150 7.42 6.28 -7.67
C PHE A 150 8.42 5.34 -8.35
N ARG A 151 9.71 5.56 -8.10
CA ARG A 151 10.77 4.72 -8.65
C ARG A 151 11.14 3.59 -7.68
N LEU A 152 10.13 2.81 -7.29
CA LEU A 152 10.32 1.65 -6.43
C LEU A 152 11.09 0.54 -7.16
N SER A 153 11.94 -0.16 -6.42
CA SER A 153 12.56 -1.40 -6.90
C SER A 153 11.52 -2.52 -7.03
N LEU A 154 11.81 -3.55 -7.81
CA LEU A 154 10.90 -4.69 -7.98
C LEU A 154 10.51 -5.33 -6.62
N PRO A 155 11.45 -5.63 -5.69
CA PRO A 155 11.09 -6.14 -4.37
C PRO A 155 10.17 -5.20 -3.59
N GLN A 156 10.43 -3.89 -3.61
CA GLN A 156 9.55 -2.90 -2.96
C GLN A 156 8.16 -2.91 -3.56
N THR A 157 8.04 -2.87 -4.89
CA THR A 157 6.76 -2.90 -5.59
C THR A 157 5.97 -4.16 -5.25
N LEU A 158 6.61 -5.34 -5.22
CA LEU A 158 5.97 -6.58 -4.82
C LEU A 158 5.52 -6.56 -3.35
N MET A 159 6.36 -6.06 -2.45
CA MET A 159 6.04 -5.97 -1.02
C MET A 159 4.87 -5.03 -0.73
N TYR A 160 4.82 -3.86 -1.38
CA TYR A 160 3.67 -2.95 -1.29
C TYR A 160 2.44 -3.53 -1.98
N GLY A 161 2.63 -4.14 -3.16
CA GLY A 161 1.57 -4.82 -3.90
C GLY A 161 0.87 -5.89 -3.07
N THR A 162 1.62 -6.73 -2.33
CA THR A 162 1.02 -7.73 -1.43
C THR A 162 0.24 -7.10 -0.28
N THR A 163 0.63 -5.91 0.20
CA THR A 163 -0.14 -5.18 1.22
C THR A 163 -1.50 -4.76 0.67
N PHE A 164 -1.54 -4.14 -0.50
CA PHE A 164 -2.79 -3.72 -1.14
C PHE A 164 -3.65 -4.92 -1.56
N TRP A 165 -3.02 -5.96 -2.10
CA TRP A 165 -3.68 -7.21 -2.47
C TRP A 165 -4.39 -7.87 -1.29
N SER A 166 -3.83 -7.76 -0.07
CA SER A 166 -4.44 -8.35 1.13
C SER A 166 -5.82 -7.79 1.44
N TYR A 167 -6.12 -6.55 1.07
CA TYR A 167 -7.45 -5.95 1.22
C TYR A 167 -8.47 -6.47 0.21
N LEU A 168 -8.01 -6.94 -0.96
CA LEU A 168 -8.87 -7.61 -1.94
C LEU A 168 -9.24 -9.04 -1.53
N ALA A 169 -8.55 -9.60 -0.53
CA ALA A 169 -8.84 -10.93 -0.03
C ALA A 169 -10.28 -11.09 0.49
N CYS A 170 -10.95 -10.01 0.89
CA CYS A 170 -12.36 -10.04 1.27
C CYS A 170 -13.26 -10.55 0.14
N LEU A 171 -12.93 -10.29 -1.13
CA LEU A 171 -13.69 -10.78 -2.28
C LEU A 171 -13.62 -12.30 -2.38
N TRP A 172 -12.42 -12.87 -2.25
CA TRP A 172 -12.22 -14.32 -2.29
C TRP A 172 -12.86 -15.00 -1.09
N ASN A 173 -12.72 -14.42 0.09
CA ASN A 173 -13.34 -14.95 1.30
C ASN A 173 -14.86 -14.96 1.21
N THR A 174 -15.45 -13.94 0.59
CA THR A 174 -16.90 -13.90 0.32
C THR A 174 -17.32 -15.04 -0.62
N VAL A 175 -16.57 -15.25 -1.73
CA VAL A 175 -16.83 -16.36 -2.63
C VAL A 175 -16.71 -17.71 -1.92
N PHE A 176 -15.66 -17.91 -1.13
CA PHE A 176 -15.49 -19.15 -0.37
C PHE A 176 -16.57 -19.37 0.69
N LEU A 177 -17.09 -18.31 1.30
CA LEU A 177 -18.16 -18.39 2.29
C LEU A 177 -19.51 -18.73 1.62
N ILE A 178 -19.78 -18.15 0.45
CA ILE A 178 -21.06 -18.34 -0.28
C ILE A 178 -21.07 -19.67 -1.05
N SER A 179 -19.94 -20.15 -1.53
CA SER A 179 -19.84 -21.37 -2.33
C SER A 179 -20.48 -22.61 -1.68
N PRO A 180 -20.27 -22.92 -0.38
CA PRO A 180 -20.94 -24.04 0.26
C PRO A 180 -22.45 -23.86 0.33
N LEU A 181 -22.94 -22.64 0.49
CA LEU A 181 -24.37 -22.34 0.53
C LEU A 181 -25.00 -22.58 -0.85
N ILE A 182 -24.35 -22.11 -1.92
CA ILE A 182 -24.80 -22.38 -3.29
C ILE A 182 -24.89 -23.89 -3.52
N TYR A 183 -23.87 -24.65 -3.13
CA TYR A 183 -23.87 -26.09 -3.26
C TYR A 183 -25.04 -26.74 -2.52
N LEU A 184 -25.31 -26.33 -1.27
CA LEU A 184 -26.40 -26.89 -0.49
C LEU A 184 -27.78 -26.65 -1.12
N PHE A 185 -27.99 -25.50 -1.76
CA PHE A 185 -29.29 -25.18 -2.37
C PHE A 185 -29.44 -25.67 -3.81
N THR A 186 -28.35 -25.77 -4.56
CA THR A 186 -28.40 -26.08 -6.01
C THR A 186 -27.85 -27.45 -6.34
N ASN A 187 -27.15 -28.10 -5.43
CA ASN A 187 -26.38 -29.32 -5.64
C ASN A 187 -25.32 -29.21 -6.75
N ILE A 188 -24.94 -27.98 -7.12
CA ILE A 188 -23.89 -27.70 -8.11
C ILE A 188 -22.58 -27.46 -7.35
N PRO A 189 -21.58 -28.36 -7.45
CA PRO A 189 -20.32 -28.16 -6.77
C PRO A 189 -19.55 -27.00 -7.41
N PRO A 190 -19.04 -26.01 -6.62
CA PRO A 190 -18.27 -24.89 -7.15
C PRO A 190 -16.91 -25.32 -7.71
N VAL A 191 -16.42 -26.47 -7.25
CA VAL A 191 -15.17 -27.08 -7.74
C VAL A 191 -15.34 -28.60 -7.81
N SER A 192 -14.85 -29.20 -8.87
CA SER A 192 -14.79 -30.65 -9.05
C SER A 192 -13.63 -31.21 -8.21
N ALA A 193 -13.86 -31.39 -6.90
CA ALA A 193 -12.81 -31.73 -5.93
C ALA A 193 -12.13 -33.09 -6.16
N TYR A 194 -12.77 -33.98 -6.92
CA TYR A 194 -12.26 -35.33 -7.19
C TYR A 194 -11.55 -35.48 -8.53
N SER A 195 -11.30 -34.38 -9.23
CA SER A 195 -10.59 -34.42 -10.50
C SER A 195 -9.07 -34.45 -10.29
N GLN A 196 -8.37 -35.32 -11.00
CA GLN A 196 -6.91 -35.36 -11.01
C GLN A 196 -6.28 -33.99 -11.31
N PRO A 197 -6.78 -33.15 -12.26
CA PRO A 197 -6.26 -31.80 -12.48
C PRO A 197 -6.35 -30.91 -11.24
N PHE A 198 -7.41 -31.01 -10.43
CA PHE A 198 -7.52 -30.22 -9.20
C PHE A 198 -6.36 -30.52 -8.24
N TYR A 199 -6.08 -31.80 -7.97
CA TYR A 199 -5.00 -32.18 -7.07
C TYR A 199 -3.62 -31.82 -7.61
N LEU A 200 -3.39 -31.95 -8.91
CA LEU A 200 -2.12 -31.58 -9.53
C LEU A 200 -1.80 -30.08 -9.43
N HIS A 201 -2.81 -29.23 -9.39
CA HIS A 201 -2.61 -27.78 -9.25
C HIS A 201 -2.68 -27.32 -7.79
N PHE A 202 -3.59 -27.90 -6.99
CA PHE A 202 -3.78 -27.49 -5.61
C PHE A 202 -2.64 -27.93 -4.71
N LEU A 203 -2.19 -29.19 -4.82
CA LEU A 203 -1.19 -29.74 -3.91
C LEU A 203 0.16 -29.03 -3.98
N PRO A 204 0.74 -28.72 -5.15
CA PRO A 204 1.98 -27.94 -5.24
C PRO A 204 1.83 -26.54 -4.66
N PHE A 205 0.69 -25.86 -4.90
CA PHE A 205 0.42 -24.55 -4.33
C PHE A 205 0.34 -24.62 -2.80
N PHE A 206 -0.38 -25.59 -2.25
CA PHE A 206 -0.50 -25.80 -0.82
C PHE A 206 0.86 -26.07 -0.18
N LEU A 207 1.62 -27.03 -0.72
CA LEU A 207 2.97 -27.34 -0.23
C LEU A 207 3.91 -26.15 -0.32
N ALA A 208 3.90 -25.40 -1.41
CA ALA A 208 4.72 -24.21 -1.58
C ALA A 208 4.34 -23.12 -0.56
N SER A 209 3.05 -22.92 -0.28
CA SER A 209 2.59 -21.95 0.72
C SER A 209 3.00 -22.34 2.15
N GLU A 210 2.87 -23.62 2.52
CA GLU A 210 3.31 -24.11 3.82
C GLU A 210 4.83 -24.02 3.98
N LEU A 211 5.61 -24.40 2.98
CA LEU A 211 7.06 -24.25 3.00
C LEU A 211 7.47 -22.79 3.10
N ALA A 212 6.85 -21.89 2.34
CA ALA A 212 7.10 -20.45 2.41
C ALA A 212 6.77 -19.90 3.81
N PHE A 213 5.69 -20.36 4.44
CA PHE A 213 5.35 -20.01 5.82
C PHE A 213 6.40 -20.53 6.81
N MET A 214 6.78 -21.79 6.72
CA MET A 214 7.80 -22.40 7.60
C MET A 214 9.14 -21.66 7.49
N PHE A 215 9.63 -21.43 6.27
CA PHE A 215 10.87 -20.67 6.06
C PHE A 215 10.74 -19.21 6.49
N GLY A 216 9.58 -18.61 6.25
CA GLY A 216 9.28 -17.23 6.67
C GLY A 216 9.26 -17.04 8.18
N THR A 217 8.90 -18.07 8.94
CA THR A 217 8.82 -18.05 10.41
C THR A 217 10.05 -18.67 11.10
N TRP A 218 10.93 -19.32 10.35
CA TRP A 218 12.14 -19.94 10.87
C TRP A 218 13.04 -18.92 11.60
N GLY A 219 13.42 -19.24 12.81
CA GLY A 219 14.27 -18.39 13.65
C GLY A 219 13.53 -17.22 14.34
N LEU A 220 12.21 -17.28 14.43
CA LEU A 220 11.38 -16.33 15.18
C LEU A 220 10.86 -16.89 16.53
N SER A 221 11.21 -18.14 16.83
CA SER A 221 10.95 -18.79 18.12
C SER A 221 12.02 -18.46 19.15
#